data_ac3f241626cdfa1bda4cbc4c9596ce76
#
_entry.id   ac3f241626cdfa1bda4cbc4c9596ce76
#
_cell.length_a   1.000
_cell.length_b   1.000
_cell.length_c   1.000
_cell.angle_alpha   90.00
_cell.angle_beta   90.00
_cell.angle_gamma   90.00
#
_symmetry.space_group_name_H-M   'P 1'
#
loop_
_entity.id
_entity.type
_entity.pdbx_description
1 polymer ?
#
loop_
_entity_poly.entity_id
_entity_poly.type
_entity_poly.pdbx_seq_one_letter_code
_entity_poly.pdbx_strand_id
1 'polypeptide(L)'
;MKTYWISLYLEISSQDNLKKYGEKAVPIIKSYGGKPVVRGGKLKSFSGPNVVRTVIWEFPTYDDAISCHESTDYKSAWTYAEDTTKRMMFIVEGLEH
;
A
#
# COMPACT_ATOMS: atom_id res chain seq x y z
N MET A 1 -14.02 -5.38 11.74
CA MET A 1 -14.33 -5.37 10.31
C MET A 1 -13.07 -5.43 9.49
N LYS A 2 -13.06 -6.25 8.46
CA LYS A 2 -11.93 -6.25 7.52
C LYS A 2 -11.75 -4.88 6.93
N THR A 3 -10.51 -4.47 6.80
CA THR A 3 -10.14 -3.14 6.35
C THR A 3 -9.12 -3.28 5.24
N TYR A 4 -9.15 -2.36 4.29
CA TYR A 4 -8.26 -2.41 3.13
C TYR A 4 -7.39 -1.17 3.08
N TRP A 5 -6.11 -1.41 2.87
CA TRP A 5 -5.11 -0.37 2.60
C TRP A 5 -4.86 -0.43 1.12
N ILE A 6 -5.23 0.63 0.42
CA ILE A 6 -5.20 0.66 -1.04
C ILE A 6 -4.18 1.69 -1.51
N SER A 7 -3.25 1.25 -2.33
CA SER A 7 -2.26 2.13 -2.95
C SER A 7 -2.43 2.08 -4.47
N LEU A 8 -2.72 3.23 -5.05
CA LEU A 8 -2.83 3.40 -6.51
C LEU A 8 -1.64 4.21 -6.95
N TYR A 9 -0.69 3.57 -7.63
CA TYR A 9 0.51 4.25 -8.12
C TYR A 9 0.23 4.91 -9.45
N LEU A 10 0.47 6.22 -9.52
CA LEU A 10 0.28 7.02 -10.72
C LEU A 10 1.59 7.22 -11.48
N GLU A 11 2.70 7.21 -10.76
CA GLU A 11 4.03 7.38 -11.36
C GLU A 11 5.06 6.66 -10.50
N ILE A 12 5.93 5.90 -11.14
CA ILE A 12 7.06 5.22 -10.52
C ILE A 12 8.28 5.54 -11.36
N SER A 13 9.16 6.42 -10.86
CA SER A 13 10.35 6.83 -11.59
C SER A 13 11.59 6.00 -11.23
N SER A 14 11.51 5.18 -10.17
CA SER A 14 12.59 4.28 -9.79
C SER A 14 12.03 2.96 -9.29
N GLN A 15 12.16 1.92 -10.09
CA GLN A 15 11.78 0.56 -9.69
C GLN A 15 12.67 0.04 -8.55
N ASP A 16 13.94 0.43 -8.54
CA ASP A 16 14.88 0.02 -7.49
C ASP A 16 14.47 0.58 -6.13
N ASN A 17 14.08 1.85 -6.08
CA ASN A 17 13.62 2.47 -4.84
C ASN A 17 12.33 1.83 -4.35
N LEU A 18 11.41 1.53 -5.26
CA LEU A 18 10.17 0.85 -4.92
C LEU A 18 10.43 -0.54 -4.36
N LYS A 19 11.40 -1.26 -4.93
CA LYS A 19 11.80 -2.57 -4.44
C LYS A 19 12.38 -2.49 -3.03
N LYS A 20 13.25 -1.51 -2.77
CA LYS A 20 13.81 -1.29 -1.42
C LYS A 20 12.71 -1.00 -0.42
N TYR A 21 11.76 -0.15 -0.79
CA TYR A 21 10.58 0.11 0.04
C TYR A 21 9.83 -1.19 0.35
N GLY A 22 9.55 -1.99 -0.66
CA GLY A 22 8.83 -3.26 -0.48
C GLY A 22 9.55 -4.22 0.46
N GLU A 23 10.86 -4.34 0.33
CA GLU A 23 11.67 -5.19 1.19
C GLU A 23 11.58 -4.77 2.67
N LYS A 24 11.47 -3.48 2.94
CA LYS A 24 11.32 -2.94 4.30
C LYS A 24 9.88 -2.98 4.79
N ALA A 25 8.93 -2.56 3.94
CA ALA A 25 7.55 -2.37 4.33
C ALA A 25 6.77 -3.68 4.49
N VAL A 26 7.01 -4.67 3.64
CA VAL A 26 6.24 -5.92 3.66
C VAL A 26 6.28 -6.64 5.01
N PRO A 27 7.46 -6.85 5.63
CA PRO A 27 7.48 -7.47 6.96
C PRO A 27 6.75 -6.65 8.02
N ILE A 28 6.84 -5.32 7.93
CA ILE A 28 6.19 -4.42 8.88
C ILE A 28 4.67 -4.55 8.74
N ILE A 29 4.15 -4.46 7.51
CA ILE A 29 2.72 -4.57 7.25
C ILE A 29 2.18 -5.91 7.73
N LYS A 30 2.90 -6.99 7.47
CA LYS A 30 2.53 -8.34 7.94
C LYS A 30 2.53 -8.42 9.46
N SER A 31 3.45 -7.73 10.15
CA SER A 31 3.50 -7.74 11.61
C SER A 31 2.27 -7.09 12.25
N TYR A 32 1.57 -6.23 11.53
CA TYR A 32 0.31 -5.62 11.97
C TYR A 32 -0.92 -6.41 11.52
N GLY A 33 -0.73 -7.59 10.94
CA GLY A 33 -1.82 -8.45 10.49
C GLY A 33 -2.20 -8.26 9.02
N GLY A 34 -1.43 -7.48 8.27
CA GLY A 34 -1.71 -7.26 6.86
C GLY A 34 -1.48 -8.50 6.00
N LYS A 35 -2.39 -8.74 5.06
CA LYS A 35 -2.31 -9.80 4.05
C LYS A 35 -2.41 -9.18 2.67
N PRO A 36 -1.52 -9.51 1.73
CA PRO A 36 -1.62 -8.97 0.38
C PRO A 36 -2.81 -9.59 -0.35
N VAL A 37 -3.63 -8.75 -0.95
CA VAL A 37 -4.81 -9.17 -1.74
C VAL A 37 -4.60 -8.86 -3.21
N VAL A 38 -4.03 -7.69 -3.50
CA VAL A 38 -3.62 -7.30 -4.84
C VAL A 38 -2.20 -6.76 -4.73
N ARG A 39 -1.31 -7.25 -5.56
CA ARG A 39 0.08 -6.79 -5.52
C ARG A 39 0.66 -6.77 -6.93
N GLY A 40 0.38 -5.67 -7.64
CA GLY A 40 0.63 -5.59 -9.06
C GLY A 40 -0.42 -6.40 -9.82
N GLY A 41 -0.01 -7.00 -10.90
CA GLY A 41 -0.92 -7.76 -11.74
C GLY A 41 -1.47 -6.93 -12.90
N LYS A 42 -2.19 -7.60 -13.77
CA LYS A 42 -2.75 -6.97 -14.96
C LYS A 42 -3.81 -5.97 -14.54
N LEU A 43 -3.73 -4.75 -15.07
CA LEU A 43 -4.72 -3.73 -14.78
C LEU A 43 -5.02 -2.90 -16.04
N LYS A 44 -6.18 -2.25 -16.02
CA LYS A 44 -6.58 -1.33 -17.08
C LYS A 44 -7.35 -0.18 -16.43
N SER A 45 -6.90 1.04 -16.68
CA SER A 45 -7.60 2.25 -16.23
C SER A 45 -8.65 2.66 -17.25
N PHE A 46 -9.85 3.00 -16.77
CA PHE A 46 -10.97 3.41 -17.65
C PHE A 46 -11.29 4.89 -17.54
N SER A 47 -11.11 5.46 -16.34
CA SER A 47 -11.40 6.88 -16.13
C SER A 47 -10.51 7.42 -15.00
N GLY A 48 -10.34 8.74 -14.98
CA GLY A 48 -9.45 9.39 -14.03
C GLY A 48 -7.98 9.25 -14.40
N PRO A 49 -7.07 9.53 -13.47
CA PRO A 49 -5.63 9.39 -13.70
C PRO A 49 -5.27 7.95 -14.07
N ASN A 50 -4.27 7.80 -14.94
CA ASN A 50 -3.82 6.47 -15.33
C ASN A 50 -3.06 5.80 -14.16
N VAL A 51 -3.58 4.68 -13.69
CA VAL A 51 -2.96 3.89 -12.63
C VAL A 51 -1.98 2.90 -13.27
N VAL A 52 -0.73 2.91 -12.84
CA VAL A 52 0.31 2.02 -13.38
C VAL A 52 0.55 0.78 -12.51
N ARG A 53 0.13 0.83 -11.24
CA ARG A 53 0.25 -0.31 -10.32
C ARG A 53 -0.76 -0.16 -9.20
N THR A 54 -1.34 -1.28 -8.77
CA THR A 54 -2.26 -1.32 -7.62
C THR A 54 -1.73 -2.31 -6.59
N VAL A 55 -1.74 -1.89 -5.33
CA VAL A 55 -1.42 -2.78 -4.21
C VAL A 55 -2.52 -2.62 -3.17
N ILE A 56 -3.09 -3.75 -2.74
CA ILE A 56 -4.12 -3.76 -1.71
C ILE A 56 -3.73 -4.76 -0.63
N TRP A 57 -3.72 -4.28 0.62
CA TRP A 57 -3.52 -5.10 1.80
C TRP A 57 -4.83 -5.18 2.57
N GLU A 58 -5.14 -6.36 3.10
CA GLU A 58 -6.28 -6.56 4.00
C GLU A 58 -5.77 -6.63 5.43
N PHE A 59 -6.46 -5.95 6.33
CA PHE A 59 -6.15 -5.98 7.77
C PHE A 59 -7.37 -6.49 8.54
N PRO A 60 -7.15 -7.11 9.72
CA PRO A 60 -8.28 -7.58 10.54
C PRO A 60 -9.19 -6.44 11.01
N THR A 61 -8.62 -5.28 11.33
CA THR A 61 -9.38 -4.13 11.83
C THR A 61 -8.86 -2.82 11.25
N TYR A 62 -9.68 -1.81 11.29
CA TYR A 62 -9.31 -0.45 10.90
C TYR A 62 -8.14 0.06 11.75
N ASP A 63 -8.21 -0.16 13.07
CA ASP A 63 -7.16 0.31 14.00
C ASP A 63 -5.81 -0.34 13.70
N ASP A 64 -5.77 -1.61 13.30
CA ASP A 64 -4.53 -2.28 12.92
C ASP A 64 -3.89 -1.62 11.70
N ALA A 65 -4.69 -1.30 10.70
CA ALA A 65 -4.20 -0.64 9.49
C ALA A 65 -3.68 0.77 9.80
N ILE A 66 -4.41 1.53 10.58
CA ILE A 66 -4.00 2.89 10.98
C ILE A 66 -2.71 2.83 11.81
N SER A 67 -2.64 1.92 12.78
CA SER A 67 -1.45 1.78 13.63
C SER A 67 -0.21 1.43 12.80
N CYS A 68 -0.37 0.58 11.80
CA CYS A 68 0.72 0.24 10.88
C CYS A 68 1.21 1.49 10.15
N HIS A 69 0.30 2.23 9.52
CA HIS A 69 0.64 3.42 8.74
C HIS A 69 1.28 4.52 9.59
N GLU A 70 0.81 4.69 10.83
CA GLU A 70 1.32 5.69 11.74
C GLU A 70 2.61 5.25 12.45
N SER A 71 3.03 4.01 12.30
CA SER A 71 4.23 3.51 12.96
C SER A 71 5.49 4.18 12.42
N THR A 72 6.46 4.37 13.30
CA THR A 72 7.77 4.92 12.94
C THR A 72 8.47 4.02 11.90
N ASP A 73 8.34 2.71 12.07
CA ASP A 73 8.96 1.75 11.16
C ASP A 73 8.41 1.87 9.74
N TYR A 74 7.07 1.97 9.59
CA TYR A 74 6.49 2.13 8.26
C TYR A 74 6.89 3.47 7.63
N LYS A 75 6.82 4.55 8.39
CA LYS A 75 7.20 5.88 7.89
C LYS A 75 8.65 5.89 7.41
N SER A 76 9.53 5.23 8.15
CA SER A 76 10.94 5.09 7.75
C SER A 76 11.08 4.30 6.45
N ALA A 77 10.31 3.21 6.29
CA ALA A 77 10.33 2.42 5.05
C ALA A 77 9.86 3.25 3.85
N TRP A 78 8.82 4.05 4.02
CA TRP A 78 8.28 4.86 2.93
C TRP A 78 9.29 5.88 2.37
N THR A 79 10.23 6.34 3.17
CA THR A 79 11.26 7.28 2.71
C THR A 79 12.09 6.74 1.54
N TYR A 80 12.18 5.41 1.37
CA TYR A 80 12.92 4.81 0.25
C TYR A 80 12.26 5.07 -1.11
N ALA A 81 10.95 5.26 -1.15
CA ALA A 81 10.22 5.42 -2.40
C ALA A 81 9.50 6.76 -2.54
N GLU A 82 9.42 7.55 -1.48
CA GLU A 82 8.60 8.76 -1.44
C GLU A 82 8.90 9.73 -2.59
N ASP A 83 10.19 10.01 -2.83
CA ASP A 83 10.60 11.01 -3.82
C ASP A 83 10.50 10.52 -5.27
N THR A 84 10.35 9.22 -5.47
CA THR A 84 10.34 8.61 -6.81
C THR A 84 9.00 7.98 -7.18
N THR A 85 7.98 8.24 -6.37
CA THR A 85 6.62 7.75 -6.67
C THR A 85 5.60 8.84 -6.46
N LYS A 86 4.52 8.77 -7.25
CA LYS A 86 3.29 9.50 -6.98
C LYS A 86 2.21 8.45 -6.79
N ARG A 87 1.57 8.46 -5.62
CA ARG A 87 0.50 7.50 -5.34
C ARG A 87 -0.64 8.15 -4.59
N MET A 88 -1.81 7.58 -4.79
CA MET A 88 -2.95 7.77 -3.89
C MET A 88 -2.95 6.59 -2.93
N MET A 89 -3.00 6.86 -1.65
CA MET A 89 -3.03 5.81 -0.64
C MET A 89 -4.09 6.14 0.39
N PHE A 90 -4.94 5.18 0.69
CA PHE A 90 -6.00 5.37 1.67
C PHE A 90 -6.37 4.04 2.31
N ILE A 91 -7.03 4.14 3.45
CA ILE A 91 -7.48 3.01 4.24
C ILE A 91 -8.99 3.12 4.38
N VAL A 92 -9.71 2.05 4.10
CA VAL A 92 -11.17 2.04 4.11
C VAL A 92 -11.67 0.71 4.64
N GLU A 93 -12.70 0.76 5.49
CA GLU A 93 -13.35 -0.45 5.96
C GLU A 93 -14.12 -1.12 4.83
N GLY A 94 -14.04 -2.45 4.81
CA GLY A 94 -14.82 -3.25 3.86
C GLY A 94 -16.24 -3.47 4.34
N LEU A 95 -17.02 -4.11 3.49
CA LEU A 95 -18.38 -4.50 3.86
C LEU A 95 -18.33 -5.68 4.82
N GLU A 96 -19.25 -5.69 5.75
CA GLU A 96 -19.47 -6.82 6.63
C GLU A 96 -20.44 -7.79 5.95
N HIS A 97 -20.06 -9.08 5.92
CA HIS A 97 -20.88 -10.11 5.28
C HIS A 97 -21.36 -11.14 6.27
#